data_89e8e9548e6dbacf37055d37fedae563
#
_entry.id   89e8e9548e6dbacf37055d37fedae563
#
_cell.length_a   1.000
_cell.length_b   1.000
_cell.length_c   1.000
_cell.angle_alpha   90.00
_cell.angle_beta   90.00
_cell.angle_gamma   90.00
#
_symmetry.space_group_name_H-M   'P 1'
#
loop_
_entity.id
_entity.type
_entity.pdbx_description
1 polymer ?
#
loop_
_entity_poly.entity_id
_entity_poly.type
_entity_poly.pdbx_seq_one_letter_code
_entity_poly.pdbx_strand_id
1 'polypeptide(L)'
;SDKDTIDKIASQIEKKVDVLQCKYFTDDEIFMLEVALYKVTTSVLMNNPAMSKIIRKYNADIIEVNSTYSVVEKTGKTEDIMALNKELSKEGGLLQFVSSGRIAITRAKIEHVNEYLEKIREKYEY
;
A
#
# COMPACT_ATOMS: atom_id res chain seq x y z
N SER A 1 -15.16 13.21 -8.65
CA SER A 1 -14.63 12.57 -9.84
C SER A 1 -13.57 11.52 -9.46
N ASP A 2 -13.24 10.66 -10.39
CA ASP A 2 -12.22 9.62 -10.18
C ASP A 2 -10.87 10.21 -9.81
N LYS A 3 -10.53 11.36 -10.37
CA LYS A 3 -9.28 12.06 -10.08
C LYS A 3 -9.22 12.51 -8.62
N ASP A 4 -10.29 13.09 -8.11
CA ASP A 4 -10.34 13.55 -6.71
C ASP A 4 -10.24 12.37 -5.75
N THR A 5 -10.88 11.26 -6.08
CA THR A 5 -10.79 10.04 -5.30
C THR A 5 -9.37 9.48 -5.27
N ILE A 6 -8.69 9.47 -6.42
CA ILE A 6 -7.31 9.01 -6.52
C ILE A 6 -6.37 9.90 -5.72
N ASP A 7 -6.52 11.21 -5.79
CA ASP A 7 -5.69 12.15 -5.03
C ASP A 7 -5.90 11.98 -3.52
N LYS A 8 -7.14 11.76 -3.10
CA LYS A 8 -7.46 11.52 -1.69
C LYS A 8 -6.82 10.22 -1.19
N ILE A 9 -6.88 9.17 -1.99
CA ILE A 9 -6.27 7.89 -1.66
C ILE A 9 -4.74 8.02 -1.58
N ALA A 10 -4.13 8.74 -2.52
CA ALA A 10 -2.69 8.97 -2.51
C ALA A 10 -2.24 9.69 -1.24
N SER A 11 -3.00 10.68 -0.77
CA SER A 11 -2.73 11.38 0.48
C SER A 11 -2.81 10.44 1.69
N GLN A 12 -3.77 9.53 1.70
CA GLN A 12 -3.91 8.55 2.77
C GLN A 12 -2.72 7.58 2.78
N ILE A 13 -2.22 7.20 1.61
CA ILE A 13 -1.05 6.33 1.49
C ILE A 13 0.18 7.01 2.08
N GLU A 14 0.40 8.27 1.78
CA GLU A 14 1.54 9.03 2.30
C GLU A 14 1.54 9.05 3.83
N LYS A 15 0.39 9.32 4.43
CA LYS A 15 0.23 9.30 5.88
C LYS A 15 0.51 7.92 6.47
N LYS A 16 0.03 6.89 5.81
CA LYS A 16 0.22 5.51 6.28
C LYS A 16 1.68 5.09 6.21
N VAL A 17 2.40 5.51 5.19
CA VAL A 17 3.83 5.24 5.06
C VAL A 17 4.60 5.86 6.23
N ASP A 18 4.31 7.09 6.59
CA ASP A 18 4.93 7.76 7.73
C ASP A 18 4.71 6.98 9.03
N VAL A 19 3.48 6.54 9.28
CA VAL A 19 3.14 5.74 10.45
C VAL A 19 3.89 4.40 10.44
N LEU A 20 3.95 3.75 9.29
CA LEU A 20 4.65 2.48 9.15
C LEU A 20 6.14 2.60 9.38
N GLN A 21 6.75 3.68 8.93
CA GLN A 21 8.16 3.95 9.20
C GLN A 21 8.44 3.99 10.69
N CYS A 22 7.61 4.68 11.45
CA CYS A 22 7.74 4.73 12.91
C CYS A 22 7.55 3.35 13.54
N LYS A 23 6.59 2.58 13.04
CA LYS A 23 6.23 1.27 13.60
C LYS A 23 7.31 0.21 13.39
N TYR A 24 7.93 0.19 12.21
CA TYR A 24 8.90 -0.83 11.83
C TYR A 24 10.34 -0.40 12.01
N PHE A 25 10.56 0.72 12.63
CA PHE A 25 11.90 1.25 12.85
C PHE A 25 12.58 0.54 14.02
N THR A 26 13.56 -0.31 13.73
CA THR A 26 14.36 -1.03 14.73
C THR A 26 15.73 -1.36 14.14
N ASP A 27 16.80 -1.29 14.92
CA ASP A 27 18.16 -1.71 14.58
C ASP A 27 18.75 -1.12 13.29
N ASP A 28 19.92 -1.60 12.89
CA ASP A 28 20.72 -1.03 11.81
C ASP A 28 20.45 -1.61 10.43
N GLU A 29 19.44 -2.48 10.29
CA GLU A 29 19.09 -3.08 9.01
C GLU A 29 18.21 -2.14 8.18
N ILE A 30 18.20 -2.39 6.87
CA ILE A 30 17.28 -1.70 5.97
C ILE A 30 16.00 -2.53 5.86
N PHE A 31 14.89 -1.90 6.15
CA PHE A 31 13.58 -2.50 5.97
C PHE A 31 12.94 -1.90 4.71
N MET A 32 12.46 -2.76 3.82
CA MET A 32 11.84 -2.31 2.57
C MET A 32 10.35 -2.62 2.59
N LEU A 33 9.55 -1.60 2.33
CA LEU A 33 8.11 -1.71 2.24
C LEU A 33 7.61 -1.17 0.91
N GLU A 34 6.47 -1.66 0.51
CA GLU A 34 5.77 -1.19 -0.67
C GLU A 34 4.29 -1.04 -0.31
N VAL A 35 3.65 0.01 -0.83
CA VAL A 35 2.21 0.22 -0.66
C VAL A 35 1.56 0.07 -2.02
N ALA A 36 0.50 -0.71 -2.09
CA ALA A 36 -0.19 -0.98 -3.35
C ALA A 36 -1.69 -0.76 -3.21
N LEU A 37 -2.30 -0.35 -4.29
CA LEU A 37 -3.74 -0.20 -4.41
C LEU A 37 -4.25 -1.09 -5.52
N TYR A 38 -5.35 -1.76 -5.25
CA TYR A 38 -6.03 -2.65 -6.19
C TYR A 38 -7.45 -2.14 -6.39
N LYS A 39 -7.76 -1.72 -7.59
CA LYS A 39 -9.12 -1.32 -7.94
C LYS A 39 -9.86 -2.54 -8.46
N VAL A 40 -10.93 -2.94 -7.78
CA VAL A 40 -11.71 -4.13 -8.14
C VAL A 40 -13.17 -3.75 -8.38
N THR A 41 -13.87 -4.55 -9.20
CA THR A 41 -15.30 -4.35 -9.37
C THR A 41 -16.04 -4.66 -8.09
N THR A 42 -16.91 -3.75 -7.67
CA THR A 42 -17.70 -3.95 -6.43
C THR A 42 -18.59 -5.16 -6.54
N SER A 43 -19.19 -5.42 -7.71
CA SER A 43 -20.07 -6.58 -7.90
C SER A 43 -19.32 -7.90 -7.69
N VAL A 44 -18.09 -8.03 -8.19
CA VAL A 44 -17.28 -9.22 -7.97
C VAL A 44 -16.88 -9.33 -6.49
N LEU A 45 -16.47 -8.23 -5.89
CA LEU A 45 -16.12 -8.22 -4.47
C LEU A 45 -17.27 -8.70 -3.59
N MET A 46 -18.50 -8.25 -3.87
CA MET A 46 -19.66 -8.55 -3.05
C MET A 46 -20.24 -9.94 -3.32
N ASN A 47 -20.13 -10.44 -4.55
CA ASN A 47 -20.78 -11.68 -4.96
C ASN A 47 -19.84 -12.89 -4.99
N ASN A 48 -18.55 -12.69 -4.94
CA ASN A 48 -17.56 -13.77 -4.97
C ASN A 48 -16.89 -13.91 -3.61
N PRO A 49 -17.25 -14.95 -2.82
CA PRO A 49 -16.64 -15.15 -1.50
C PRO A 49 -15.11 -15.32 -1.54
N ALA A 50 -14.58 -15.78 -2.67
CA ALA A 50 -13.13 -15.96 -2.82
C ALA A 50 -12.38 -14.63 -2.69
N MET A 51 -12.97 -13.54 -3.17
CA MET A 51 -12.35 -12.20 -3.08
C MET A 51 -12.15 -11.80 -1.61
N SER A 52 -13.16 -11.95 -0.78
CA SER A 52 -13.05 -11.62 0.64
C SER A 52 -12.02 -12.49 1.35
N LYS A 53 -11.96 -13.77 1.00
CA LYS A 53 -10.98 -14.70 1.58
C LYS A 53 -9.55 -14.30 1.22
N ILE A 54 -9.32 -13.92 -0.03
CA ILE A 54 -8.01 -13.48 -0.51
C ILE A 54 -7.57 -12.21 0.23
N ILE A 55 -8.47 -11.24 0.33
CA ILE A 55 -8.19 -9.98 1.01
C ILE A 55 -7.79 -10.23 2.47
N ARG A 56 -8.50 -11.09 3.17
CA ARG A 56 -8.17 -11.45 4.56
C ARG A 56 -6.84 -12.22 4.66
N LYS A 57 -6.60 -13.13 3.73
CA LYS A 57 -5.39 -13.94 3.71
C LYS A 57 -4.13 -13.08 3.68
N TYR A 58 -4.18 -11.98 2.94
CA TYR A 58 -3.04 -11.07 2.80
C TYR A 58 -3.09 -9.88 3.76
N ASN A 59 -4.04 -9.85 4.68
CA ASN A 59 -4.23 -8.72 5.60
C ASN A 59 -4.37 -7.38 4.87
N ALA A 60 -5.04 -7.42 3.71
CA ALA A 60 -5.32 -6.21 2.95
C ALA A 60 -6.56 -5.52 3.50
N ASP A 61 -6.66 -4.22 3.26
CA ASP A 61 -7.77 -3.40 3.76
C ASP A 61 -8.60 -2.86 2.61
N ILE A 62 -9.92 -2.87 2.77
CA ILE A 62 -10.81 -2.21 1.84
C ILE A 62 -10.94 -0.77 2.30
N ILE A 63 -10.41 0.18 1.52
CA ILE A 63 -10.36 1.59 1.92
C ILE A 63 -11.44 2.44 1.24
N GLU A 64 -12.08 1.94 0.21
CA GLU A 64 -13.18 2.62 -0.45
C GLU A 64 -14.10 1.62 -1.13
N VAL A 65 -15.41 1.86 -1.04
CA VAL A 65 -16.43 1.06 -1.71
C VAL A 65 -17.47 2.01 -2.31
N ASN A 66 -17.71 1.89 -3.59
CA ASN A 66 -18.86 2.53 -4.23
C ASN A 66 -19.56 1.51 -5.12
N SER A 67 -20.65 1.94 -5.80
CA SER A 67 -21.45 1.01 -6.58
C SER A 67 -20.72 0.39 -7.78
N THR A 68 -19.68 1.04 -8.26
CA THR A 68 -18.96 0.63 -9.46
C THR A 68 -17.67 -0.13 -9.12
N TYR A 69 -16.83 0.45 -8.25
CA TYR A 69 -15.56 -0.14 -7.90
C TYR A 69 -15.28 -0.03 -6.41
N SER A 70 -14.37 -0.85 -5.96
CA SER A 70 -13.85 -0.80 -4.59
C SER A 70 -12.33 -0.75 -4.66
N VAL A 71 -11.71 -0.17 -3.64
CA VAL A 71 -10.25 -0.05 -3.58
C VAL A 71 -9.74 -0.83 -2.38
N VAL A 72 -8.79 -1.72 -2.66
CA VAL A 72 -8.11 -2.53 -1.66
C VAL A 72 -6.67 -2.04 -1.55
N GLU A 73 -6.19 -1.90 -0.33
CA GLU A 73 -4.84 -1.47 -0.04
C GLU A 73 -4.06 -2.60 0.60
N LYS A 74 -2.82 -2.78 0.20
CA LYS A 74 -1.89 -3.71 0.81
C LYS A 74 -0.56 -3.03 1.02
N THR A 75 -0.02 -3.15 2.22
CA THR A 75 1.32 -2.69 2.55
C THR A 75 2.14 -3.89 3.00
N GLY A 76 3.32 -4.03 2.48
CA GLY A 76 4.19 -5.13 2.85
C GLY A 76 5.32 -5.32 1.86
N LYS A 77 5.78 -6.55 1.77
CA LYS A 77 6.86 -6.92 0.87
C LYS A 77 6.35 -7.03 -0.57
N THR A 78 7.25 -6.78 -1.53
CA THR A 78 6.92 -6.87 -2.94
C THR A 78 6.31 -8.23 -3.30
N GLU A 79 6.85 -9.32 -2.73
CA GLU A 79 6.35 -10.67 -3.01
C GLU A 79 4.87 -10.83 -2.63
N ASP A 80 4.48 -10.31 -1.47
CA ASP A 80 3.10 -10.40 -1.00
C ASP A 80 2.17 -9.54 -1.86
N ILE A 81 2.63 -8.36 -2.26
CA ILE A 81 1.87 -7.46 -3.12
C ILE A 81 1.62 -8.10 -4.48
N MET A 82 2.64 -8.70 -5.06
CA MET A 82 2.51 -9.36 -6.36
C MET A 82 1.68 -10.65 -6.28
N ALA A 83 1.81 -11.39 -5.19
CA ALA A 83 0.98 -12.57 -4.96
C ALA A 83 -0.51 -12.21 -4.85
N LEU A 84 -0.82 -11.14 -4.12
CA LEU A 84 -2.19 -10.65 -4.02
C LEU A 84 -2.72 -10.21 -5.39
N ASN A 85 -1.91 -9.48 -6.16
CA ASN A 85 -2.28 -9.07 -7.50
C ASN A 85 -2.64 -10.27 -8.38
N LYS A 86 -1.83 -11.32 -8.33
CA LYS A 86 -2.06 -12.55 -9.10
C LYS A 86 -3.36 -13.23 -8.69
N GLU A 87 -3.61 -13.38 -7.39
CA GLU A 87 -4.83 -14.03 -6.91
C GLU A 87 -6.08 -13.22 -7.23
N LEU A 88 -6.04 -11.90 -7.08
CA LEU A 88 -7.18 -11.05 -7.45
C LEU A 88 -7.44 -11.08 -8.95
N SER A 89 -6.38 -11.12 -9.76
CA SER A 89 -6.51 -11.21 -11.21
C SER A 89 -7.22 -12.50 -11.64
N LYS A 90 -6.95 -13.60 -10.96
CA LYS A 90 -7.59 -14.89 -11.27
C LYS A 90 -9.10 -14.86 -11.07
N GLU A 91 -9.57 -14.05 -10.12
CA GLU A 91 -10.99 -13.94 -9.84
C GLU A 91 -11.73 -13.04 -10.84
N GLY A 92 -11.01 -12.35 -11.71
CA GLY A 92 -11.58 -11.62 -12.83
C GLY A 92 -12.15 -10.25 -12.51
N GLY A 93 -11.97 -9.75 -11.32
CA GLY A 93 -12.54 -8.45 -10.92
C GLY A 93 -11.53 -7.30 -10.84
N LEU A 94 -10.27 -7.56 -11.10
CA LEU A 94 -9.23 -6.54 -10.96
C LEU A 94 -9.26 -5.58 -12.15
N LEU A 95 -9.49 -4.30 -11.86
CA LEU A 95 -9.57 -3.23 -12.87
C LEU A 95 -8.26 -2.48 -13.03
N GLN A 96 -7.54 -2.27 -11.94
CA GLN A 96 -6.32 -1.49 -11.94
C GLN A 96 -5.45 -1.87 -10.73
N PHE A 97 -4.16 -1.86 -10.94
CA PHE A 97 -3.17 -2.07 -9.89
C PHE A 97 -2.14 -0.94 -9.95
N VAL A 98 -1.89 -0.34 -8.80
CA VAL A 98 -0.90 0.74 -8.67
C VAL A 98 -0.04 0.45 -7.45
N SER A 99 1.26 0.60 -7.59
CA SER A 99 2.19 0.42 -6.48
C SER A 99 3.04 1.68 -6.32
N SER A 100 3.31 2.04 -5.08
CA SER A 100 4.17 3.18 -4.75
C SER A 100 5.64 2.90 -5.07
N GLY A 101 5.99 1.64 -5.35
CA GLY A 101 7.38 1.23 -5.41
C GLY A 101 7.93 0.99 -4.02
N ARG A 102 9.15 0.51 -3.95
CA ARG A 102 9.79 0.15 -2.70
C ARG A 102 10.20 1.40 -1.91
N ILE A 103 9.85 1.41 -0.64
CA ILE A 103 10.22 2.46 0.29
C ILE A 103 11.19 1.82 1.28
N ALA A 104 12.43 2.32 1.31
CA ALA A 104 13.46 1.83 2.21
C ALA A 104 13.44 2.63 3.51
N ILE A 105 13.41 1.92 4.64
CA ILE A 105 13.57 2.54 5.95
C ILE A 105 14.80 1.93 6.62
N THR A 106 15.64 2.76 7.19
CA THR A 106 16.75 2.25 7.97
C THR A 106 16.23 1.85 9.35
N ARG A 107 16.72 0.72 9.85
CA ARG A 107 16.45 0.27 11.22
C ARG A 107 17.51 0.80 12.18
N ALA A 108 18.00 1.99 11.91
CA ALA A 108 19.00 2.63 12.75
C ALA A 108 18.40 3.20 14.02
N LYS A 109 19.23 3.60 14.96
CA LYS A 109 18.78 4.28 16.17
C LYS A 109 18.10 5.60 15.80
N ILE A 110 17.19 6.07 16.66
CA ILE A 110 16.39 7.27 16.41
C ILE A 110 17.26 8.48 16.03
N GLU A 111 18.36 8.69 16.70
CA GLU A 111 19.27 9.79 16.42
C GLU A 111 19.89 9.75 15.01
N HIS A 112 20.07 8.56 14.46
CA HIS A 112 20.55 8.38 13.09
C HIS A 112 19.44 8.57 12.06
N VAL A 113 18.20 8.29 12.45
CA VAL A 113 17.03 8.47 11.57
C VAL A 113 16.84 9.92 11.24
N ASN A 114 16.92 10.80 12.25
CA ASN A 114 16.75 12.23 12.02
C ASN A 114 17.74 12.76 11.00
N GLU A 115 19.00 12.35 11.11
CA GLU A 115 20.03 12.72 10.14
C GLU A 115 19.72 12.19 8.74
N TYR A 116 19.27 10.95 8.65
CA TYR A 116 18.91 10.32 7.38
C TYR A 116 17.74 11.02 6.72
N LEU A 117 16.70 11.32 7.50
CA LEU A 117 15.52 12.03 7.00
C LEU A 117 15.87 13.44 6.56
N GLU A 118 16.75 14.14 7.27
CA GLU A 118 17.22 15.45 6.87
C GLU A 118 17.95 15.40 5.54
N LYS A 119 18.82 14.41 5.35
CA LYS A 119 19.53 14.23 4.08
C LYS A 119 18.60 13.96 2.93
N ILE A 120 17.56 13.16 3.15
CA ILE A 120 16.54 12.91 2.12
C ILE A 120 15.78 14.19 1.82
N ARG A 121 15.40 14.94 2.84
CA ARG A 121 14.69 16.21 2.69
C ARG A 121 15.51 17.20 1.89
N GLU A 122 16.79 17.38 2.22
CA GLU A 122 17.70 18.26 1.48
C GLU A 122 17.82 17.86 0.01
N LYS A 123 17.86 16.55 -0.25
CA LYS A 123 17.98 16.03 -1.62
C LYS A 123 16.73 16.27 -2.46
N TYR A 124 15.55 16.25 -1.86
CA TYR A 124 14.27 16.32 -2.57
C TYR A 124 13.49 17.63 -2.36
N GLU A 125 13.98 18.54 -1.54
CA GLU A 125 13.39 19.87 -1.43
C GLU A 125 13.89 20.76 -2.58
N TYR A 126 12.95 21.46 -3.19
CA TYR A 126 13.19 22.36 -4.29
C TYR A 126 13.14 23.80 -3.83
#